data_fc3f3036ba7e7e7515536ba54826fd65
#
_entry.id   fc3f3036ba7e7e7515536ba54826fd65
#
_cell.length_a   1.000
_cell.length_b   1.000
_cell.length_c   1.000
_cell.angle_alpha   90.00
_cell.angle_beta   90.00
_cell.angle_gamma   90.00
#
_symmetry.space_group_name_H-M   'P 1'
#
loop_
_entity.id
_entity.type
_entity.pdbx_description
1 polymer ?
#
loop_
_entity_poly.entity_id
_entity_poly.type
_entity_poly.pdbx_seq_one_letter_code
_entity_poly.pdbx_strand_id
1 'polypeptide(L)'
;MLGAAALVGACAPLAAAAATPVCKVPTLKVLAQKSLGLSVMEKSLPDYEKTSGTRIEINYFGENDRRAKSRLDASTGAGSYQIYYVDEANVAEFASAGWIAPLIKYYPKEYDYDDFLPGRRAVASYKGVAYFAPLIGGGDFLFYRRDLLDAAHLPVPKTLNELVAAVRKLNAPPKLYGWVARGQRGSGMNVWRWAPFMLAQGGAWTDPHGQPAFNSPAAVQATERYRDLFKYAPPGAATYDWSNALEAFRSGKVAFMIESTPFADWMEDPSKSSVAGKVGYARPPAPLPSAAYGHGLAISSVGAKDDCTRQAAGRFIAWATSKEQEQARLRNGVFSDYNRTSTIGSDYFRQHVKPQILAGLNDTNPVTKATIWATPQWPDIGDNLGVALEEVFTGTQTDVRGALDDAAQYAKDAMAHGARK
;
A
#
# COMPACT_ATOMS: atom_id res chain seq x y z
N MET A 1 -37.41 71.09 36.64
CA MET A 1 -38.03 69.75 36.64
C MET A 1 -37.31 68.94 35.57
N LEU A 2 -36.34 68.10 36.02
CA LEU A 2 -35.60 67.22 35.12
C LEU A 2 -36.14 65.81 35.27
N GLY A 3 -36.68 65.27 34.18
CA GLY A 3 -37.18 63.86 34.13
C GLY A 3 -36.03 62.90 33.80
N ALA A 4 -35.79 61.95 34.66
CA ALA A 4 -34.85 60.83 34.43
C ALA A 4 -35.59 59.73 33.66
N ALA A 5 -35.07 59.35 32.48
CA ALA A 5 -35.51 58.21 31.71
C ALA A 5 -34.69 56.98 32.10
N ALA A 6 -35.30 55.96 32.67
CA ALA A 6 -34.67 54.69 33.00
C ALA A 6 -34.63 53.80 31.74
N LEU A 7 -33.44 53.41 31.31
CA LEU A 7 -33.22 52.40 30.27
C LEU A 7 -33.30 51.01 30.91
N VAL A 8 -34.33 50.27 30.58
CA VAL A 8 -34.44 48.82 30.91
C VAL A 8 -33.72 48.03 29.85
N GLY A 9 -32.54 47.50 30.19
CA GLY A 9 -31.75 46.59 29.34
C GLY A 9 -32.39 45.21 29.36
N ALA A 10 -32.92 44.77 28.22
CA ALA A 10 -33.42 43.39 28.05
C ALA A 10 -32.19 42.46 27.83
N CYS A 11 -31.86 41.65 28.85
CA CYS A 11 -30.97 40.51 28.68
C CYS A 11 -31.70 39.40 27.92
N ALA A 12 -31.38 39.21 26.66
CA ALA A 12 -31.77 38.01 25.90
C ALA A 12 -30.96 36.79 26.39
N PRO A 13 -31.61 35.66 26.70
CA PRO A 13 -30.84 34.46 27.07
C PRO A 13 -30.07 33.94 25.87
N LEU A 14 -28.74 33.74 25.99
CA LEU A 14 -27.97 32.96 25.05
C LEU A 14 -28.57 31.54 25.03
N ALA A 15 -29.17 31.16 23.93
CA ALA A 15 -29.58 29.79 23.68
C ALA A 15 -28.30 28.94 23.64
N ALA A 16 -28.08 28.12 24.67
CA ALA A 16 -27.04 27.10 24.64
C ALA A 16 -27.30 26.19 23.44
N ALA A 17 -26.40 26.20 22.47
CA ALA A 17 -26.43 25.26 21.34
C ALA A 17 -26.44 23.85 21.94
N ALA A 18 -27.55 23.14 21.85
CA ALA A 18 -27.65 21.75 22.26
C ALA A 18 -26.56 20.96 21.50
N ALA A 19 -25.64 20.36 22.24
CA ALA A 19 -24.65 19.47 21.68
C ALA A 19 -25.38 18.37 20.87
N THR A 20 -25.10 18.26 19.60
CA THR A 20 -25.67 17.23 18.74
C THR A 20 -25.43 15.88 19.41
N PRO A 21 -26.47 15.05 19.64
CA PRO A 21 -26.30 13.80 20.37
C PRO A 21 -25.27 12.93 19.61
N VAL A 22 -24.25 12.50 20.36
CA VAL A 22 -23.20 11.62 19.79
C VAL A 22 -23.87 10.32 19.35
N CYS A 23 -23.81 10.09 18.07
CA CYS A 23 -24.39 8.94 17.42
C CYS A 23 -23.77 7.64 17.93
N LYS A 24 -24.53 6.77 18.56
CA LYS A 24 -24.06 5.49 19.11
C LYS A 24 -24.36 4.36 18.13
N VAL A 25 -23.29 3.69 17.68
CA VAL A 25 -23.38 2.46 16.88
C VAL A 25 -22.79 1.33 17.74
N PRO A 26 -23.54 0.25 18.02
CA PRO A 26 -23.08 -0.78 18.94
C PRO A 26 -21.86 -1.56 18.42
N THR A 27 -21.80 -1.80 17.11
CA THR A 27 -20.71 -2.58 16.50
C THR A 27 -20.39 -2.05 15.12
N LEU A 28 -19.08 -1.95 14.81
CA LEU A 28 -18.56 -1.74 13.47
C LEU A 28 -17.74 -2.96 13.05
N LYS A 29 -18.05 -3.50 11.88
CA LYS A 29 -17.31 -4.61 11.27
C LYS A 29 -16.34 -4.08 10.24
N VAL A 30 -15.09 -4.51 10.36
CA VAL A 30 -13.97 -4.13 9.48
C VAL A 30 -13.54 -5.34 8.68
N LEU A 31 -13.54 -5.23 7.36
CA LEU A 31 -12.90 -6.20 6.48
C LEU A 31 -11.46 -5.74 6.26
N ALA A 32 -10.49 -6.53 6.70
CA ALA A 32 -9.09 -6.13 6.73
C ALA A 32 -8.12 -7.21 6.22
N GLN A 33 -6.88 -6.78 6.02
CA GLN A 33 -5.71 -7.62 5.82
C GLN A 33 -4.81 -7.50 7.03
N LYS A 34 -4.22 -8.59 7.50
CA LYS A 34 -3.31 -8.55 8.64
C LYS A 34 -2.04 -7.79 8.28
N SER A 35 -1.67 -6.84 9.14
CA SER A 35 -0.45 -6.07 9.02
C SER A 35 0.16 -5.82 10.40
N LEU A 36 1.44 -5.49 10.46
CA LEU A 36 2.11 -5.18 11.72
C LEU A 36 1.48 -3.95 12.40
N GLY A 37 1.13 -2.93 11.60
CA GLY A 37 0.47 -1.72 12.10
C GLY A 37 -0.90 -1.99 12.73
N LEU A 38 -1.73 -2.84 12.10
CA LEU A 38 -3.01 -3.25 12.69
C LEU A 38 -2.82 -4.08 13.96
N SER A 39 -1.85 -5.00 13.99
CA SER A 39 -1.60 -5.81 15.18
C SER A 39 -1.15 -4.98 16.39
N VAL A 40 -0.49 -3.86 16.18
CA VAL A 40 -0.18 -2.90 17.26
C VAL A 40 -1.43 -2.15 17.70
N MET A 41 -2.24 -1.66 16.76
CA MET A 41 -3.48 -0.94 17.04
C MET A 41 -4.48 -1.81 17.82
N GLU A 42 -4.58 -3.11 17.52
CA GLU A 42 -5.45 -4.06 18.23
C GLU A 42 -5.20 -4.09 19.75
N LYS A 43 -3.96 -3.86 20.20
CA LYS A 43 -3.63 -3.79 21.63
C LYS A 43 -4.35 -2.65 22.36
N SER A 44 -4.71 -1.60 21.63
CA SER A 44 -5.40 -0.41 22.14
C SER A 44 -6.92 -0.42 21.89
N LEU A 45 -7.44 -1.45 21.19
CA LEU A 45 -8.89 -1.56 20.92
C LEU A 45 -9.77 -1.57 22.18
N PRO A 46 -9.43 -2.31 23.26
CA PRO A 46 -10.26 -2.31 24.46
C PRO A 46 -10.50 -0.91 25.05
N ASP A 47 -9.48 -0.04 25.01
CA ASP A 47 -9.59 1.34 25.51
C ASP A 47 -10.46 2.19 24.59
N TYR A 48 -10.35 2.01 23.26
CA TYR A 48 -11.22 2.67 22.29
C TYR A 48 -12.68 2.25 22.47
N GLU A 49 -12.95 0.96 22.57
CA GLU A 49 -14.31 0.41 22.74
C GLU A 49 -14.96 0.90 24.03
N LYS A 50 -14.20 0.93 25.12
CA LYS A 50 -14.67 1.47 26.42
C LYS A 50 -15.03 2.96 26.31
N THR A 51 -14.21 3.73 25.60
CA THR A 51 -14.39 5.19 25.50
C THR A 51 -15.48 5.58 24.52
N SER A 52 -15.55 4.90 23.38
CA SER A 52 -16.50 5.19 22.30
C SER A 52 -17.88 4.55 22.51
N GLY A 53 -17.93 3.45 23.27
CA GLY A 53 -19.12 2.59 23.41
C GLY A 53 -19.44 1.79 22.13
N THR A 54 -18.49 1.71 21.17
CA THR A 54 -18.64 0.98 19.91
C THR A 54 -17.67 -0.18 19.88
N ARG A 55 -18.18 -1.41 19.73
CA ARG A 55 -17.34 -2.61 19.53
C ARG A 55 -16.80 -2.66 18.11
N ILE A 56 -15.56 -3.11 17.95
CA ILE A 56 -14.88 -3.24 16.66
C ILE A 56 -14.61 -4.72 16.38
N GLU A 57 -15.20 -5.25 15.32
CA GLU A 57 -14.98 -6.62 14.86
C GLU A 57 -14.12 -6.59 13.59
N ILE A 58 -12.87 -7.03 13.69
CA ILE A 58 -11.94 -7.05 12.55
C ILE A 58 -11.89 -8.47 11.98
N ASN A 59 -12.24 -8.60 10.70
CA ASN A 59 -12.18 -9.85 9.95
C ASN A 59 -10.99 -9.81 9.00
N TYR A 60 -10.01 -10.71 9.20
CA TYR A 60 -8.78 -10.75 8.44
C TYR A 60 -8.83 -11.76 7.30
N PHE A 61 -8.33 -11.34 6.14
CA PHE A 61 -8.19 -12.16 4.94
C PHE A 61 -6.80 -11.98 4.33
N GLY A 62 -6.37 -12.92 3.51
CA GLY A 62 -5.22 -12.75 2.63
C GLY A 62 -5.47 -11.61 1.62
N GLU A 63 -4.43 -11.08 1.01
CA GLU A 63 -4.52 -9.85 0.20
C GLU A 63 -5.51 -9.98 -0.97
N ASN A 64 -5.38 -11.03 -1.79
CA ASN A 64 -6.29 -11.24 -2.92
C ASN A 64 -7.72 -11.56 -2.46
N ASP A 65 -7.87 -12.38 -1.40
CA ASP A 65 -9.20 -12.70 -0.83
C ASP A 65 -9.85 -11.45 -0.25
N ARG A 66 -9.09 -10.57 0.41
CA ARG A 66 -9.59 -9.31 0.94
C ARG A 66 -10.14 -8.43 -0.20
N ARG A 67 -9.39 -8.28 -1.30
CA ARG A 67 -9.84 -7.51 -2.47
C ARG A 67 -11.12 -8.11 -3.07
N ALA A 68 -11.14 -9.42 -3.30
CA ALA A 68 -12.30 -10.11 -3.86
C ALA A 68 -13.53 -10.01 -2.96
N LYS A 69 -13.38 -10.22 -1.64
CA LYS A 69 -14.48 -10.14 -0.67
C LYS A 69 -15.03 -8.73 -0.51
N SER A 70 -14.18 -7.71 -0.44
CA SER A 70 -14.64 -6.32 -0.34
C SER A 70 -15.37 -5.88 -1.62
N ARG A 71 -14.87 -6.30 -2.79
CA ARG A 71 -15.53 -6.04 -4.06
C ARG A 71 -16.89 -6.75 -4.16
N LEU A 72 -16.97 -8.01 -3.75
CA LEU A 72 -18.23 -8.78 -3.75
C LEU A 72 -19.24 -8.15 -2.78
N ASP A 73 -18.86 -7.86 -1.53
CA ASP A 73 -19.73 -7.24 -0.53
C ASP A 73 -20.29 -5.89 -1.03
N ALA A 74 -19.43 -5.08 -1.67
CA ALA A 74 -19.81 -3.78 -2.20
C ALA A 74 -20.69 -3.89 -3.45
N SER A 75 -20.33 -4.71 -4.44
CA SER A 75 -21.01 -4.79 -5.73
C SER A 75 -22.38 -5.46 -5.65
N THR A 76 -22.56 -6.40 -4.73
CA THR A 76 -23.87 -7.05 -4.48
C THR A 76 -24.79 -6.24 -3.56
N GLY A 77 -24.28 -5.18 -2.92
CA GLY A 77 -25.04 -4.41 -1.95
C GLY A 77 -25.24 -5.13 -0.60
N ALA A 78 -24.50 -6.20 -0.32
CA ALA A 78 -24.63 -6.99 0.91
C ALA A 78 -24.38 -6.14 2.17
N GLY A 79 -23.35 -5.27 2.13
CA GLY A 79 -23.07 -4.31 3.21
C GLY A 79 -22.76 -4.95 4.55
N SER A 80 -22.07 -6.10 4.52
CA SER A 80 -21.72 -6.87 5.72
C SER A 80 -20.69 -6.14 6.60
N TYR A 81 -19.95 -5.19 6.00
CA TYR A 81 -18.88 -4.44 6.66
C TYR A 81 -19.09 -2.93 6.53
N GLN A 82 -18.91 -2.19 7.63
CA GLN A 82 -19.00 -0.73 7.65
C GLN A 82 -17.70 -0.06 7.26
N ILE A 83 -16.59 -0.79 7.37
CA ILE A 83 -15.25 -0.29 7.05
C ILE A 83 -14.52 -1.33 6.18
N TYR A 84 -13.98 -0.85 5.06
CA TYR A 84 -13.10 -1.64 4.21
C TYR A 84 -11.64 -1.20 4.37
N TYR A 85 -10.75 -2.17 4.41
CA TYR A 85 -9.34 -1.94 4.17
C TYR A 85 -9.12 -1.89 2.65
N VAL A 86 -8.79 -0.72 2.14
CA VAL A 86 -8.57 -0.44 0.71
C VAL A 86 -7.12 -0.11 0.43
N ASP A 87 -6.73 -0.24 -0.82
CA ASP A 87 -5.39 0.10 -1.29
C ASP A 87 -5.43 0.85 -2.64
N GLU A 88 -4.26 1.27 -3.11
CA GLU A 88 -4.11 2.00 -4.37
C GLU A 88 -4.63 1.24 -5.59
N ALA A 89 -4.70 -0.10 -5.52
CA ALA A 89 -5.14 -0.91 -6.65
C ALA A 89 -6.67 -0.85 -6.84
N ASN A 90 -7.44 -0.60 -5.77
CA ASN A 90 -8.91 -0.63 -5.88
C ASN A 90 -9.64 0.65 -5.44
N VAL A 91 -8.91 1.68 -4.96
CA VAL A 91 -9.55 2.95 -4.56
C VAL A 91 -10.31 3.61 -5.71
N ALA A 92 -9.78 3.59 -6.94
CA ALA A 92 -10.42 4.21 -8.10
C ALA A 92 -11.74 3.51 -8.47
N GLU A 93 -11.78 2.19 -8.47
CA GLU A 93 -13.01 1.41 -8.69
C GLU A 93 -14.05 1.72 -7.61
N PHE A 94 -13.66 1.59 -6.34
CA PHE A 94 -14.59 1.73 -5.21
C PHE A 94 -15.15 3.14 -5.10
N ALA A 95 -14.32 4.16 -5.34
CA ALA A 95 -14.73 5.55 -5.35
C ALA A 95 -15.66 5.88 -6.54
N SER A 96 -15.32 5.42 -7.75
CA SER A 96 -16.13 5.68 -8.94
C SER A 96 -17.49 4.98 -8.90
N ALA A 97 -17.56 3.79 -8.31
CA ALA A 97 -18.81 3.06 -8.11
C ALA A 97 -19.64 3.56 -6.91
N GLY A 98 -19.11 4.50 -6.12
CA GLY A 98 -19.78 5.00 -4.92
C GLY A 98 -19.83 4.01 -3.75
N TRP A 99 -19.00 2.97 -3.77
CA TRP A 99 -18.96 1.93 -2.73
C TRP A 99 -18.26 2.39 -1.45
N ILE A 100 -17.44 3.43 -1.54
CA ILE A 100 -16.81 4.08 -0.39
C ILE A 100 -17.16 5.56 -0.34
N ALA A 101 -17.31 6.10 0.86
CA ALA A 101 -17.68 7.49 1.06
C ALA A 101 -16.45 8.41 1.09
N PRO A 102 -16.56 9.68 0.62
CA PRO A 102 -15.52 10.68 0.82
C PRO A 102 -15.21 10.85 2.31
N LEU A 103 -13.96 10.60 2.68
CA LEU A 103 -13.56 10.51 4.09
C LEU A 103 -13.71 11.84 4.84
N ILE A 104 -13.38 12.96 4.18
CA ILE A 104 -13.36 14.31 4.78
C ILE A 104 -14.68 14.73 5.46
N LYS A 105 -15.81 14.14 5.04
CA LYS A 105 -17.12 14.47 5.61
C LYS A 105 -17.37 13.88 6.98
N TYR A 106 -16.60 12.87 7.39
CA TYR A 106 -16.98 11.97 8.50
C TYR A 106 -15.94 11.86 9.61
N TYR A 107 -14.71 12.37 9.43
CA TYR A 107 -13.76 12.38 10.52
C TYR A 107 -13.88 13.66 11.38
N PRO A 108 -13.43 13.63 12.63
CA PRO A 108 -13.46 14.80 13.51
C PRO A 108 -12.65 15.98 12.94
N LYS A 109 -13.04 17.21 13.25
CA LYS A 109 -12.35 18.43 12.77
C LYS A 109 -10.89 18.50 13.21
N GLU A 110 -10.60 17.96 14.40
CA GLU A 110 -9.25 17.88 15.00
C GLU A 110 -8.37 16.81 14.36
N TYR A 111 -8.92 15.96 13.47
CA TYR A 111 -8.15 14.95 12.75
C TYR A 111 -7.27 15.61 11.69
N ASP A 112 -5.99 15.68 11.98
CA ASP A 112 -4.99 16.32 11.13
C ASP A 112 -4.64 15.42 9.91
N TYR A 113 -5.52 15.46 8.89
CA TYR A 113 -5.31 14.71 7.64
C TYR A 113 -4.14 15.25 6.84
N ASP A 114 -3.85 16.55 6.94
CA ASP A 114 -2.76 17.19 6.19
C ASP A 114 -1.37 16.83 6.69
N ASP A 115 -1.26 16.29 7.89
CA ASP A 115 -0.02 15.73 8.42
C ASP A 115 0.40 14.42 7.71
N PHE A 116 -0.50 13.74 7.01
CA PHE A 116 -0.09 12.62 6.18
C PHE A 116 0.84 13.08 5.04
N LEU A 117 1.86 12.30 4.77
CA LEU A 117 2.82 12.56 3.69
C LEU A 117 2.08 12.76 2.35
N PRO A 118 2.51 13.72 1.49
CA PRO A 118 1.83 13.98 0.22
C PRO A 118 1.63 12.75 -0.64
N GLY A 119 2.63 11.86 -0.73
CA GLY A 119 2.51 10.60 -1.47
C GLY A 119 1.45 9.66 -0.89
N ARG A 120 1.25 9.64 0.44
CA ARG A 120 0.21 8.85 1.11
C ARG A 120 -1.18 9.39 0.81
N ARG A 121 -1.34 10.72 0.84
CA ARG A 121 -2.59 11.38 0.46
C ARG A 121 -2.93 11.17 -1.01
N ALA A 122 -1.93 11.19 -1.89
CA ALA A 122 -2.13 10.97 -3.32
C ALA A 122 -2.70 9.58 -3.61
N VAL A 123 -2.12 8.51 -3.06
CA VAL A 123 -2.61 7.13 -3.26
C VAL A 123 -3.95 6.86 -2.56
N ALA A 124 -4.29 7.63 -1.53
CA ALA A 124 -5.56 7.54 -0.82
C ALA A 124 -6.72 8.28 -1.53
N SER A 125 -6.43 8.95 -2.65
CA SER A 125 -7.35 9.86 -3.32
C SER A 125 -7.73 9.36 -4.72
N TYR A 126 -8.96 9.66 -5.12
CA TYR A 126 -9.42 9.52 -6.49
C TYR A 126 -10.02 10.85 -6.97
N LYS A 127 -9.56 11.37 -8.13
CA LYS A 127 -9.96 12.67 -8.68
C LYS A 127 -9.86 13.83 -7.65
N GLY A 128 -8.80 13.82 -6.84
CA GLY A 128 -8.53 14.85 -5.82
C GLY A 128 -9.35 14.74 -4.54
N VAL A 129 -10.18 13.72 -4.39
CA VAL A 129 -10.99 13.47 -3.19
C VAL A 129 -10.38 12.30 -2.40
N ALA A 130 -10.15 12.49 -1.09
CA ALA A 130 -9.66 11.45 -0.21
C ALA A 130 -10.76 10.46 0.16
N TYR A 131 -10.50 9.17 0.00
CA TYR A 131 -11.45 8.09 0.28
C TYR A 131 -11.01 7.16 1.39
N PHE A 132 -9.72 7.06 1.67
CA PHE A 132 -9.25 6.30 2.82
C PHE A 132 -8.22 7.06 3.65
N ALA A 133 -8.11 6.71 4.93
CA ALA A 133 -7.04 7.21 5.79
C ALA A 133 -5.84 6.25 5.68
N PRO A 134 -4.65 6.76 5.33
CA PRO A 134 -3.45 5.92 5.25
C PRO A 134 -3.14 5.25 6.59
N LEU A 135 -3.00 3.93 6.57
CA LEU A 135 -2.65 3.12 7.73
C LEU A 135 -1.26 2.52 7.60
N ILE A 136 -0.95 2.00 6.42
CA ILE A 136 0.39 1.58 6.02
C ILE A 136 0.73 2.15 4.67
N GLY A 137 2.02 2.34 4.41
CA GLY A 137 2.45 2.83 3.13
C GLY A 137 3.96 2.96 3.04
N GLY A 138 4.47 3.04 1.82
CA GLY A 138 5.91 3.10 1.59
C GLY A 138 6.25 3.32 0.13
N GLY A 139 7.49 3.07 -0.13
CA GLY A 139 8.08 2.81 -1.42
C GLY A 139 8.74 1.45 -1.40
N ASP A 140 9.74 1.28 -2.26
CA ASP A 140 10.53 0.06 -2.37
C ASP A 140 11.97 0.29 -1.94
N PHE A 141 12.54 -0.70 -1.28
CA PHE A 141 13.98 -0.85 -1.15
C PHE A 141 14.51 -1.91 -2.11
N LEU A 142 15.75 -1.74 -2.55
CA LEU A 142 16.64 -2.84 -2.84
C LEU A 142 17.13 -3.38 -1.49
N PHE A 143 16.64 -4.54 -1.08
CA PHE A 143 17.19 -5.33 0.02
C PHE A 143 18.35 -6.15 -0.52
N TYR A 144 19.49 -6.08 0.14
CA TYR A 144 20.67 -6.84 -0.27
C TYR A 144 21.42 -7.40 0.93
N ARG A 145 22.05 -8.55 0.73
CA ARG A 145 22.94 -9.16 1.72
C ARG A 145 24.27 -8.43 1.72
N ARG A 146 24.41 -7.43 2.63
CA ARG A 146 25.63 -6.64 2.78
C ARG A 146 26.86 -7.52 3.02
N ASP A 147 26.74 -8.50 3.93
CA ASP A 147 27.80 -9.44 4.23
C ASP A 147 28.30 -10.22 3.00
N LEU A 148 27.40 -10.57 2.06
CA LEU A 148 27.78 -11.25 0.82
C LEU A 148 28.46 -10.31 -0.17
N LEU A 149 28.00 -9.05 -0.28
CA LEU A 149 28.65 -8.04 -1.10
C LEU A 149 30.07 -7.76 -0.60
N ASP A 150 30.21 -7.56 0.72
CA ASP A 150 31.52 -7.30 1.37
C ASP A 150 32.49 -8.46 1.11
N ALA A 151 32.05 -9.71 1.32
CA ALA A 151 32.84 -10.92 1.07
C ALA A 151 33.25 -11.10 -0.40
N ALA A 152 32.41 -10.65 -1.34
CA ALA A 152 32.67 -10.72 -2.78
C ALA A 152 33.34 -9.47 -3.35
N HIS A 153 33.65 -8.47 -2.52
CA HIS A 153 34.15 -7.16 -2.90
C HIS A 153 33.31 -6.48 -3.99
N LEU A 154 31.99 -6.55 -3.83
CA LEU A 154 31.02 -5.96 -4.75
C LEU A 154 30.45 -4.67 -4.16
N PRO A 155 30.35 -3.59 -4.96
CA PRO A 155 29.60 -2.41 -4.55
C PRO A 155 28.09 -2.67 -4.53
N VAL A 156 27.35 -1.86 -3.79
CA VAL A 156 25.89 -1.83 -3.87
C VAL A 156 25.47 -1.41 -5.28
N PRO A 157 24.62 -2.20 -5.98
CA PRO A 157 24.18 -1.89 -7.33
C PRO A 157 23.42 -0.56 -7.41
N LYS A 158 23.85 0.36 -8.27
CA LYS A 158 23.23 1.66 -8.53
C LYS A 158 22.40 1.68 -9.81
N THR A 159 22.66 0.75 -10.71
CA THR A 159 21.97 0.59 -11.99
C THR A 159 21.39 -0.82 -12.13
N LEU A 160 20.37 -0.95 -13.00
CA LEU A 160 19.76 -2.26 -13.28
C LEU A 160 20.78 -3.27 -13.84
N ASN A 161 21.72 -2.81 -14.68
CA ASN A 161 22.77 -3.67 -15.23
C ASN A 161 23.73 -4.17 -14.13
N GLU A 162 24.12 -3.29 -13.20
CA GLU A 162 24.93 -3.69 -12.04
C GLU A 162 24.19 -4.67 -11.13
N LEU A 163 22.88 -4.48 -10.93
CA LEU A 163 22.06 -5.44 -10.18
C LEU A 163 22.08 -6.82 -10.83
N VAL A 164 21.83 -6.90 -12.14
CA VAL A 164 21.84 -8.17 -12.89
C VAL A 164 23.20 -8.84 -12.81
N ALA A 165 24.30 -8.07 -12.93
CA ALA A 165 25.66 -8.60 -12.82
C ALA A 165 25.95 -9.15 -11.41
N ALA A 166 25.54 -8.43 -10.35
CA ALA A 166 25.71 -8.87 -8.96
C ALA A 166 24.86 -10.10 -8.64
N VAL A 167 23.59 -10.14 -9.11
CA VAL A 167 22.69 -11.30 -9.01
C VAL A 167 23.35 -12.54 -9.61
N ARG A 168 23.91 -12.44 -10.83
CA ARG A 168 24.59 -13.55 -11.48
C ARG A 168 25.82 -14.01 -10.71
N LYS A 169 26.63 -13.06 -10.23
CA LYS A 169 27.88 -13.36 -9.53
C LYS A 169 27.67 -14.06 -8.20
N LEU A 170 26.61 -13.69 -7.45
CA LEU A 170 26.31 -14.29 -6.15
C LEU A 170 25.45 -15.54 -6.25
N ASN A 171 24.90 -15.87 -7.42
CA ASN A 171 24.05 -17.04 -7.60
C ASN A 171 24.85 -18.34 -7.52
N ALA A 172 24.62 -19.15 -6.51
CA ALA A 172 25.30 -20.43 -6.26
C ALA A 172 24.31 -21.49 -5.71
N PRO A 173 23.31 -21.91 -6.56
CA PRO A 173 22.29 -22.86 -6.11
C PRO A 173 22.90 -24.21 -5.75
N PRO A 174 22.29 -24.98 -4.82
CA PRO A 174 21.11 -24.64 -4.04
C PRO A 174 21.39 -23.84 -2.76
N LYS A 175 22.65 -23.48 -2.49
CA LYS A 175 23.05 -22.79 -1.24
C LYS A 175 22.60 -21.35 -1.18
N LEU A 176 22.68 -20.65 -2.31
CA LEU A 176 22.34 -19.22 -2.43
C LEU A 176 21.74 -18.95 -3.81
N TYR A 177 20.63 -18.25 -3.83
CA TYR A 177 20.01 -17.70 -5.04
C TYR A 177 20.32 -16.20 -5.15
N GLY A 178 20.54 -15.72 -6.37
CA GLY A 178 20.87 -14.32 -6.59
C GLY A 178 19.70 -13.38 -6.38
N TRP A 179 18.46 -13.84 -6.66
CA TRP A 179 17.27 -13.01 -6.75
C TRP A 179 16.02 -13.69 -6.16
N VAL A 180 15.07 -12.88 -5.68
CA VAL A 180 13.68 -13.29 -5.47
C VAL A 180 12.75 -12.10 -5.69
N ALA A 181 11.56 -12.38 -6.20
CA ALA A 181 10.47 -11.42 -6.35
C ALA A 181 9.12 -12.12 -6.25
N ARG A 182 8.04 -11.34 -6.11
CA ARG A 182 6.67 -11.85 -6.25
C ARG A 182 6.43 -12.24 -7.70
N GLY A 183 6.08 -13.50 -7.94
CA GLY A 183 5.70 -14.00 -9.25
C GLY A 183 4.22 -14.34 -9.36
N GLN A 184 3.53 -14.57 -8.21
CA GLN A 184 2.11 -14.91 -8.18
C GLN A 184 1.26 -13.87 -8.89
N ARG A 185 0.29 -14.32 -9.66
CA ARG A 185 -0.67 -13.48 -10.40
C ARG A 185 -1.44 -12.52 -9.49
N GLY A 186 -1.73 -11.33 -10.01
CA GLY A 186 -2.58 -10.34 -9.36
C GLY A 186 -2.09 -8.90 -9.53
N SER A 187 -3.03 -7.98 -9.59
CA SER A 187 -2.80 -6.55 -9.78
C SER A 187 -1.87 -5.91 -8.72
N GLY A 188 -1.92 -6.41 -7.48
CA GLY A 188 -1.03 -6.01 -6.38
C GLY A 188 0.12 -6.99 -6.11
N MET A 189 0.28 -8.03 -6.92
CA MET A 189 1.31 -9.05 -6.80
C MET A 189 2.41 -8.87 -7.86
N ASN A 190 2.44 -9.74 -8.88
CA ASN A 190 3.47 -9.68 -9.91
C ASN A 190 3.38 -8.41 -10.76
N VAL A 191 2.18 -7.92 -11.06
CA VAL A 191 2.00 -6.68 -11.85
C VAL A 191 2.62 -5.49 -11.11
N TRP A 192 2.39 -5.38 -9.80
CA TRP A 192 2.93 -4.30 -9.00
C TRP A 192 4.47 -4.32 -8.95
N ARG A 193 5.10 -5.51 -8.93
CA ARG A 193 6.56 -5.66 -8.99
C ARG A 193 7.15 -5.47 -10.37
N TRP A 194 6.43 -5.87 -11.42
CA TRP A 194 6.85 -5.72 -12.81
C TRP A 194 6.73 -4.27 -13.32
N ALA A 195 5.70 -3.54 -12.89
CA ALA A 195 5.41 -2.19 -13.40
C ALA A 195 6.60 -1.20 -13.34
N PRO A 196 7.37 -1.10 -12.23
CA PRO A 196 8.57 -0.28 -12.19
C PRO A 196 9.59 -0.63 -13.28
N PHE A 197 9.78 -1.91 -13.59
CA PHE A 197 10.70 -2.35 -14.64
C PHE A 197 10.20 -1.97 -16.03
N MET A 198 8.91 -2.12 -16.29
CA MET A 198 8.27 -1.72 -17.54
C MET A 198 8.40 -0.20 -17.77
N LEU A 199 8.01 0.60 -16.78
CA LEU A 199 8.05 2.06 -16.86
C LEU A 199 9.48 2.61 -16.99
N ALA A 200 10.46 2.02 -16.29
CA ALA A 200 11.85 2.45 -16.31
C ALA A 200 12.53 2.25 -17.66
N GLN A 201 12.04 1.33 -18.48
CA GLN A 201 12.61 1.00 -19.77
C GLN A 201 11.83 1.62 -20.95
N GLY A 202 10.99 2.61 -20.66
CA GLY A 202 10.23 3.39 -21.67
C GLY A 202 8.87 2.79 -22.04
N GLY A 203 8.42 1.76 -21.33
CA GLY A 203 7.02 1.31 -21.40
C GLY A 203 6.08 2.32 -20.74
N ALA A 204 4.81 2.22 -21.08
CA ALA A 204 3.74 3.07 -20.54
C ALA A 204 2.45 2.26 -20.37
N TRP A 205 1.61 2.69 -19.43
CA TRP A 205 0.27 2.09 -19.28
C TRP A 205 -0.64 2.43 -20.44
N THR A 206 -0.58 3.69 -20.88
CA THR A 206 -1.40 4.20 -21.99
C THR A 206 -0.56 4.98 -22.97
N ASP A 207 -1.02 5.04 -24.19
CA ASP A 207 -0.55 5.95 -25.20
C ASP A 207 -1.07 7.40 -24.96
N PRO A 208 -0.68 8.41 -25.75
CA PRO A 208 -1.21 9.77 -25.64
C PRO A 208 -2.72 9.90 -25.87
N HIS A 209 -3.36 8.89 -26.46
CA HIS A 209 -4.81 8.84 -26.68
C HIS A 209 -5.55 8.08 -25.56
N GLY A 210 -4.84 7.68 -24.50
CA GLY A 210 -5.41 6.95 -23.37
C GLY A 210 -5.68 5.45 -23.63
N GLN A 211 -5.19 4.91 -24.76
CA GLN A 211 -5.33 3.47 -25.06
C GLN A 211 -4.22 2.67 -24.36
N PRO A 212 -4.50 1.41 -23.96
CA PRO A 212 -3.49 0.53 -23.38
C PRO A 212 -2.23 0.44 -24.26
N ALA A 213 -1.04 0.61 -23.67
CA ALA A 213 0.24 0.63 -24.37
C ALA A 213 1.35 -0.20 -23.67
N PHE A 214 0.99 -0.99 -22.68
CA PHE A 214 1.93 -1.84 -21.94
C PHE A 214 2.38 -3.10 -22.69
N ASN A 215 2.03 -3.20 -23.98
CA ASN A 215 2.51 -4.18 -24.97
C ASN A 215 3.51 -3.56 -25.98
N SER A 216 3.98 -2.33 -25.76
CA SER A 216 4.97 -1.70 -26.62
C SER A 216 6.27 -2.50 -26.71
N PRO A 217 7.10 -2.33 -27.77
CA PRO A 217 8.41 -3.01 -27.84
C PRO A 217 9.28 -2.83 -26.60
N ALA A 218 9.24 -1.65 -25.98
CA ALA A 218 9.94 -1.36 -24.73
C ALA A 218 9.39 -2.18 -23.56
N ALA A 219 8.06 -2.31 -23.45
CA ALA A 219 7.42 -3.12 -22.42
C ALA A 219 7.72 -4.62 -22.60
N VAL A 220 7.72 -5.13 -23.82
CA VAL A 220 8.12 -6.51 -24.13
C VAL A 220 9.56 -6.78 -23.69
N GLN A 221 10.50 -5.92 -24.07
CA GLN A 221 11.90 -6.06 -23.68
C GLN A 221 12.08 -5.98 -22.15
N ALA A 222 11.36 -5.09 -21.48
CA ALA A 222 11.38 -4.98 -20.03
C ALA A 222 10.87 -6.27 -19.35
N THR A 223 9.80 -6.85 -19.89
CA THR A 223 9.21 -8.10 -19.41
C THR A 223 10.17 -9.27 -19.56
N GLU A 224 10.84 -9.39 -20.71
CA GLU A 224 11.86 -10.41 -20.94
C GLU A 224 13.02 -10.30 -19.96
N ARG A 225 13.52 -9.09 -19.72
CA ARG A 225 14.58 -8.84 -18.73
C ARG A 225 14.15 -9.17 -17.31
N TYR A 226 12.90 -8.84 -16.95
CA TYR A 226 12.37 -9.16 -15.63
C TYR A 226 12.17 -10.67 -15.44
N ARG A 227 11.61 -11.36 -16.46
CA ARG A 227 11.52 -12.83 -16.52
C ARG A 227 12.89 -13.48 -16.31
N ASP A 228 13.92 -12.95 -16.97
CA ASP A 228 15.27 -13.52 -16.92
C ASP A 228 15.89 -13.49 -15.51
N LEU A 229 15.44 -12.61 -14.61
CA LEU A 229 15.84 -12.61 -13.21
C LEU A 229 15.34 -13.85 -12.46
N PHE A 230 14.20 -14.44 -12.85
CA PHE A 230 13.69 -15.67 -12.23
C PHE A 230 14.59 -16.89 -12.48
N LYS A 231 15.48 -16.85 -13.46
CA LYS A 231 16.54 -17.87 -13.66
C LYS A 231 17.52 -17.96 -12.48
N TYR A 232 17.60 -16.91 -11.65
CA TYR A 232 18.46 -16.80 -10.48
C TYR A 232 17.68 -16.86 -9.17
N ALA A 233 16.41 -17.21 -9.23
CA ALA A 233 15.52 -17.30 -8.09
C ALA A 233 15.35 -18.77 -7.61
N PRO A 234 14.89 -18.99 -6.38
CA PRO A 234 14.54 -20.34 -5.90
C PRO A 234 13.51 -21.02 -6.82
N PRO A 235 13.55 -22.36 -6.92
CA PRO A 235 12.51 -23.09 -7.65
C PRO A 235 11.11 -22.71 -7.16
N GLY A 236 10.19 -22.48 -8.11
CA GLY A 236 8.83 -22.05 -7.79
C GLY A 236 8.65 -20.55 -7.51
N ALA A 237 9.71 -19.75 -7.49
CA ALA A 237 9.62 -18.33 -7.16
C ALA A 237 8.69 -17.54 -8.10
N ALA A 238 8.48 -18.01 -9.33
CA ALA A 238 7.54 -17.41 -10.28
C ALA A 238 6.05 -17.46 -9.82
N THR A 239 5.74 -18.19 -8.74
CA THR A 239 4.41 -18.25 -8.13
C THR A 239 4.39 -17.76 -6.67
N TYR A 240 5.49 -17.18 -6.19
CA TYR A 240 5.56 -16.67 -4.82
C TYR A 240 4.71 -15.41 -4.67
N ASP A 241 3.97 -15.34 -3.58
CA ASP A 241 3.42 -14.08 -3.06
C ASP A 241 4.51 -13.28 -2.31
N TRP A 242 4.12 -12.14 -1.74
CA TRP A 242 5.06 -11.32 -0.97
C TRP A 242 5.61 -12.04 0.27
N SER A 243 4.82 -12.90 0.92
CA SER A 243 5.25 -13.59 2.14
C SER A 243 6.27 -14.68 1.84
N ASN A 244 6.09 -15.43 0.75
CA ASN A 244 7.05 -16.42 0.27
C ASN A 244 8.38 -15.79 -0.16
N ALA A 245 8.32 -14.65 -0.90
CA ALA A 245 9.53 -13.93 -1.31
C ALA A 245 10.30 -13.39 -0.09
N LEU A 246 9.57 -12.83 0.89
CA LEU A 246 10.13 -12.34 2.14
C LEU A 246 10.78 -13.46 2.95
N GLU A 247 10.11 -14.62 3.07
CA GLU A 247 10.65 -15.79 3.79
C GLU A 247 11.91 -16.32 3.12
N ALA A 248 11.93 -16.43 1.80
CA ALA A 248 13.12 -16.84 1.06
C ALA A 248 14.32 -15.94 1.33
N PHE A 249 14.12 -14.61 1.42
CA PHE A 249 15.18 -13.67 1.72
C PHE A 249 15.62 -13.74 3.19
N ARG A 250 14.68 -13.68 4.14
CA ARG A 250 15.01 -13.67 5.59
C ARG A 250 15.57 -15.00 6.11
N SER A 251 15.33 -16.10 5.40
CA SER A 251 16.00 -17.38 5.69
C SER A 251 17.49 -17.41 5.30
N GLY A 252 17.97 -16.34 4.61
CA GLY A 252 19.36 -16.21 4.18
C GLY A 252 19.70 -16.90 2.87
N LYS A 253 18.72 -17.44 2.17
CA LYS A 253 18.91 -18.19 0.91
C LYS A 253 18.97 -17.32 -0.33
N VAL A 254 18.78 -16.00 -0.20
CA VAL A 254 18.70 -15.06 -1.34
C VAL A 254 19.60 -13.85 -1.11
N ALA A 255 20.27 -13.37 -2.17
CA ALA A 255 21.18 -12.23 -2.10
C ALA A 255 20.48 -10.88 -2.29
N PHE A 256 19.50 -10.79 -3.20
CA PHE A 256 18.80 -9.54 -3.56
C PHE A 256 17.30 -9.73 -3.68
N MET A 257 16.57 -8.68 -3.26
CA MET A 257 15.13 -8.55 -3.40
C MET A 257 14.77 -7.06 -3.56
N ILE A 258 13.81 -6.72 -4.44
CA ILE A 258 13.18 -5.40 -4.42
C ILE A 258 11.78 -5.57 -3.83
N GLU A 259 11.53 -4.92 -2.70
CA GLU A 259 10.28 -5.07 -1.95
C GLU A 259 9.96 -3.83 -1.10
N SER A 260 8.76 -3.82 -0.55
CA SER A 260 8.20 -2.71 0.22
C SER A 260 9.04 -2.36 1.45
N THR A 261 9.26 -1.06 1.66
CA THR A 261 10.09 -0.54 2.76
C THR A 261 9.72 -1.06 4.15
N PRO A 262 8.44 -1.28 4.54
CA PRO A 262 8.10 -1.80 5.87
C PRO A 262 8.67 -3.17 6.19
N PHE A 263 9.05 -3.96 5.20
CA PHE A 263 9.68 -5.24 5.45
C PHE A 263 11.08 -5.14 6.06
N ALA A 264 11.68 -3.93 6.08
CA ALA A 264 12.96 -3.71 6.74
C ALA A 264 12.90 -4.03 8.25
N ASP A 265 11.81 -3.67 8.93
CA ASP A 265 11.64 -4.01 10.35
C ASP A 265 11.61 -5.53 10.57
N TRP A 266 11.04 -6.29 9.64
CA TRP A 266 10.98 -7.75 9.72
C TRP A 266 12.34 -8.41 9.46
N MET A 267 13.18 -7.80 8.62
CA MET A 267 14.54 -8.29 8.36
C MET A 267 15.43 -8.14 9.59
N GLU A 268 15.15 -7.14 10.41
CA GLU A 268 15.97 -6.77 11.56
C GLU A 268 15.51 -7.42 12.89
N ASP A 269 14.46 -8.23 12.88
CA ASP A 269 14.00 -9.02 14.03
C ASP A 269 14.82 -10.33 14.14
N PRO A 270 15.76 -10.43 15.09
CA PRO A 270 16.63 -11.61 15.21
C PRO A 270 15.88 -12.88 15.63
N SER A 271 14.66 -12.75 16.16
CA SER A 271 13.84 -13.90 16.55
C SER A 271 13.19 -14.59 15.33
N LYS A 272 13.15 -13.89 14.16
CA LYS A 272 12.45 -14.36 12.97
C LYS A 272 13.29 -14.31 11.69
N SER A 273 14.46 -13.66 11.71
CA SER A 273 15.29 -13.41 10.54
C SER A 273 16.71 -13.90 10.75
N SER A 274 17.16 -14.86 9.95
CA SER A 274 18.55 -15.36 9.94
C SER A 274 19.54 -14.33 9.38
N VAL A 275 19.02 -13.23 8.78
CA VAL A 275 19.80 -12.17 8.16
C VAL A 275 19.79 -10.85 8.95
N ALA A 276 19.25 -10.86 10.17
CA ALA A 276 19.24 -9.68 11.04
C ALA A 276 20.65 -9.11 11.20
N GLY A 277 20.82 -7.79 10.98
CA GLY A 277 22.10 -7.10 11.01
C GLY A 277 22.99 -7.31 9.79
N LYS A 278 22.61 -8.17 8.83
CA LYS A 278 23.36 -8.47 7.60
C LYS A 278 22.77 -7.84 6.33
N VAL A 279 21.61 -7.19 6.47
CA VAL A 279 20.88 -6.60 5.34
C VAL A 279 21.29 -5.13 5.15
N GLY A 280 21.43 -4.72 3.91
CA GLY A 280 21.51 -3.33 3.50
C GLY A 280 20.24 -2.91 2.77
N TYR A 281 19.94 -1.63 2.83
CA TYR A 281 18.74 -1.00 2.28
C TYR A 281 19.16 0.15 1.39
N ALA A 282 18.83 0.09 0.11
CA ALA A 282 19.11 1.15 -0.85
C ALA A 282 17.86 1.47 -1.67
N ARG A 283 17.86 2.62 -2.35
CA ARG A 283 16.85 2.87 -3.37
C ARG A 283 16.91 1.80 -4.47
N PRO A 284 15.81 1.50 -5.17
CA PRO A 284 15.87 0.67 -6.36
C PRO A 284 16.92 1.21 -7.36
N PRO A 285 17.70 0.34 -8.03
CA PRO A 285 18.73 0.77 -8.95
C PRO A 285 18.15 1.57 -10.12
N ALA A 286 18.82 2.68 -10.51
CA ALA A 286 18.38 3.50 -11.61
C ALA A 286 18.29 2.70 -12.93
N PRO A 287 17.29 2.99 -13.80
CA PRO A 287 16.28 4.04 -13.69
C PRO A 287 14.98 3.62 -12.96
N LEU A 288 14.97 2.49 -12.21
CA LEU A 288 13.78 2.01 -11.53
C LEU A 288 13.25 3.07 -10.54
N PRO A 289 11.96 3.44 -10.61
CA PRO A 289 11.32 4.16 -9.55
C PRO A 289 11.09 3.24 -8.35
N SER A 290 10.98 3.81 -7.17
CA SER A 290 10.37 3.15 -6.02
C SER A 290 8.85 3.20 -6.21
N ALA A 291 8.19 2.04 -6.19
CA ALA A 291 6.75 1.99 -6.35
C ALA A 291 6.06 2.47 -5.06
N ALA A 292 5.32 3.57 -5.16
CA ALA A 292 4.49 4.02 -4.05
C ALA A 292 3.34 3.05 -3.83
N TYR A 293 3.12 2.68 -2.59
CA TYR A 293 1.91 1.99 -2.17
C TYR A 293 1.31 2.65 -0.94
N GLY A 294 0.02 2.43 -0.74
CA GLY A 294 -0.67 2.92 0.44
C GLY A 294 -1.96 2.14 0.65
N HIS A 295 -2.08 1.57 1.82
CA HIS A 295 -3.29 0.89 2.25
C HIS A 295 -3.88 1.63 3.44
N GLY A 296 -5.20 1.61 3.57
CA GLY A 296 -5.86 2.30 4.66
C GLY A 296 -7.31 1.88 4.86
N LEU A 297 -7.97 2.60 5.74
CA LEU A 297 -9.34 2.33 6.12
C LEU A 297 -10.28 3.33 5.45
N ALA A 298 -11.30 2.80 4.79
CA ALA A 298 -12.34 3.56 4.09
C ALA A 298 -13.73 3.25 4.68
N ILE A 299 -14.62 4.24 4.65
CA ILE A 299 -16.01 4.06 5.04
C ILE A 299 -16.76 3.36 3.90
N SER A 300 -17.31 2.17 4.15
CA SER A 300 -18.20 1.50 3.19
C SER A 300 -19.51 2.26 3.08
N SER A 301 -19.85 2.78 1.91
CA SER A 301 -21.15 3.40 1.64
C SER A 301 -22.29 2.37 1.69
N VAL A 302 -21.96 1.11 1.43
CA VAL A 302 -22.90 0.00 1.33
C VAL A 302 -23.24 -0.57 2.72
N GLY A 303 -22.23 -0.68 3.60
CA GLY A 303 -22.42 -1.16 4.97
C GLY A 303 -22.79 -0.09 5.98
N ALA A 304 -22.25 1.13 5.82
CA ALA A 304 -22.60 2.31 6.61
C ALA A 304 -23.68 3.12 5.88
N LYS A 305 -24.93 2.66 5.94
CA LYS A 305 -26.05 3.19 5.13
C LYS A 305 -26.54 4.55 5.59
N ASP A 306 -26.40 4.89 6.86
CA ASP A 306 -26.85 6.15 7.44
C ASP A 306 -25.67 7.00 7.95
N ASP A 307 -25.92 8.30 8.13
CA ASP A 307 -24.89 9.25 8.56
C ASP A 307 -24.34 8.94 9.95
N CYS A 308 -25.16 8.36 10.83
CA CYS A 308 -24.75 7.94 12.15
C CYS A 308 -23.64 6.89 12.08
N THR A 309 -23.87 5.84 11.31
CA THR A 309 -22.89 4.76 11.11
C THR A 309 -21.64 5.27 10.41
N ARG A 310 -21.77 6.17 9.41
CA ARG A 310 -20.62 6.79 8.73
C ARG A 310 -19.78 7.65 9.67
N GLN A 311 -20.42 8.45 10.55
CA GLN A 311 -19.71 9.24 11.56
C GLN A 311 -19.00 8.35 12.58
N ALA A 312 -19.61 7.26 13.03
CA ALA A 312 -18.98 6.30 13.92
C ALA A 312 -17.78 5.63 13.26
N ALA A 313 -17.92 5.21 11.99
CA ALA A 313 -16.81 4.66 11.21
C ALA A 313 -15.69 5.70 11.01
N GLY A 314 -16.03 6.96 10.71
CA GLY A 314 -15.06 8.05 10.57
C GLY A 314 -14.27 8.31 11.86
N ARG A 315 -14.92 8.30 13.02
CA ARG A 315 -14.24 8.43 14.33
C ARG A 315 -13.30 7.28 14.59
N PHE A 316 -13.71 6.04 14.31
CA PHE A 316 -12.82 4.89 14.45
C PHE A 316 -11.62 4.99 13.52
N ILE A 317 -11.83 5.32 12.25
CA ILE A 317 -10.75 5.48 11.26
C ILE A 317 -9.77 6.58 11.71
N ALA A 318 -10.29 7.72 12.15
CA ALA A 318 -9.46 8.82 12.65
C ALA A 318 -8.62 8.40 13.86
N TRP A 319 -9.21 7.66 14.81
CA TRP A 319 -8.47 7.12 15.95
C TRP A 319 -7.41 6.09 15.51
N ALA A 320 -7.78 5.11 14.67
CA ALA A 320 -6.90 4.03 14.24
C ALA A 320 -5.67 4.51 13.45
N THR A 321 -5.79 5.68 12.81
CA THR A 321 -4.75 6.30 11.99
C THR A 321 -4.23 7.61 12.58
N SER A 322 -4.50 7.87 13.88
CA SER A 322 -4.06 9.07 14.58
C SER A 322 -2.54 9.11 14.81
N LYS A 323 -2.03 10.29 15.18
CA LYS A 323 -0.63 10.47 15.57
C LYS A 323 -0.24 9.57 16.74
N GLU A 324 -1.13 9.42 17.71
CA GLU A 324 -0.94 8.58 18.90
C GLU A 324 -0.79 7.10 18.53
N GLN A 325 -1.62 6.60 17.60
CA GLN A 325 -1.52 5.23 17.11
C GLN A 325 -0.25 5.03 16.27
N GLU A 326 0.17 6.01 15.47
CA GLU A 326 1.42 5.93 14.74
C GLU A 326 2.64 5.94 15.68
N GLN A 327 2.62 6.78 16.70
CA GLN A 327 3.65 6.76 17.74
C GLN A 327 3.66 5.46 18.55
N ALA A 328 2.49 4.85 18.79
CA ALA A 328 2.42 3.54 19.42
C ALA A 328 3.09 2.47 18.54
N ARG A 329 2.95 2.53 17.22
CA ARG A 329 3.70 1.67 16.28
C ARG A 329 5.21 1.86 16.41
N LEU A 330 5.70 3.10 16.44
CA LEU A 330 7.13 3.37 16.66
C LEU A 330 7.63 2.74 17.96
N ARG A 331 6.90 2.94 19.07
CA ARG A 331 7.27 2.34 20.38
C ARG A 331 7.24 0.80 20.39
N ASN A 332 6.56 0.18 19.42
CA ASN A 332 6.55 -1.27 19.21
C ASN A 332 7.52 -1.72 18.10
N GLY A 333 8.47 -0.88 17.70
CA GLY A 333 9.54 -1.23 16.76
C GLY A 333 9.16 -1.19 15.29
N VAL A 334 8.05 -0.51 14.92
CA VAL A 334 7.62 -0.35 13.52
C VAL A 334 8.12 1.00 13.03
N PHE A 335 9.30 1.03 12.40
CA PHE A 335 9.96 2.26 11.98
C PHE A 335 9.94 2.50 10.48
N SER A 336 9.83 1.47 9.67
CA SER A 336 9.87 1.59 8.22
C SER A 336 8.47 1.74 7.57
N ASP A 337 7.41 1.78 8.39
CA ASP A 337 6.01 1.96 7.98
C ASP A 337 5.43 3.19 8.66
N TYR A 338 5.79 4.37 8.19
CA TYR A 338 5.28 5.65 8.68
C TYR A 338 4.46 6.35 7.60
N ASN A 339 3.48 7.14 8.05
CA ASN A 339 2.56 7.80 7.14
C ASN A 339 2.52 9.32 7.32
N ARG A 340 3.02 9.84 8.45
CA ARG A 340 2.88 11.24 8.85
C ARG A 340 4.21 12.00 8.84
N THR A 341 4.14 13.26 8.42
CA THR A 341 5.28 14.18 8.43
C THR A 341 5.81 14.42 9.86
N SER A 342 4.90 14.56 10.81
CA SER A 342 5.27 14.73 12.23
C SER A 342 6.01 13.52 12.81
N THR A 343 5.76 12.30 12.27
CA THR A 343 6.45 11.08 12.70
C THR A 343 7.92 11.10 12.30
N ILE A 344 8.22 11.32 11.03
CA ILE A 344 9.62 11.36 10.53
C ILE A 344 10.39 12.57 11.08
N GLY A 345 9.68 13.65 11.42
CA GLY A 345 10.21 14.84 12.06
C GLY A 345 10.48 14.67 13.55
N SER A 346 10.03 13.59 14.20
CA SER A 346 10.18 13.41 15.64
C SER A 346 11.58 12.98 16.04
N ASP A 347 12.03 13.43 17.23
CA ASP A 347 13.31 12.99 17.81
C ASP A 347 13.29 11.50 18.11
N TYR A 348 12.14 11.00 18.58
CA TYR A 348 11.99 9.56 18.84
C TYR A 348 12.28 8.72 17.61
N PHE A 349 11.70 9.06 16.45
CA PHE A 349 11.96 8.35 15.20
C PHE A 349 13.45 8.38 14.84
N ARG A 350 14.06 9.57 14.81
CA ARG A 350 15.47 9.74 14.44
C ARG A 350 16.45 9.00 15.35
N GLN A 351 16.13 8.89 16.64
CA GLN A 351 16.99 8.22 17.62
C GLN A 351 16.86 6.70 17.63
N HIS A 352 15.71 6.15 17.21
CA HIS A 352 15.42 4.73 17.35
C HIS A 352 15.38 3.97 16.03
N VAL A 353 15.17 4.65 14.89
CA VAL A 353 15.28 4.00 13.57
C VAL A 353 16.73 3.61 13.32
N LYS A 354 16.94 2.39 12.81
CA LYS A 354 18.29 1.93 12.49
C LYS A 354 18.92 2.82 11.41
N PRO A 355 20.20 3.29 11.59
CA PRO A 355 20.83 4.24 10.67
C PRO A 355 20.81 3.81 9.22
N GLN A 356 20.99 2.50 8.93
CA GLN A 356 20.94 1.97 7.56
C GLN A 356 19.52 2.01 6.95
N ILE A 357 18.48 1.83 7.75
CA ILE A 357 17.08 1.98 7.29
C ILE A 357 16.80 3.45 7.01
N LEU A 358 17.20 4.36 7.91
CA LEU A 358 17.01 5.80 7.72
C LEU A 358 17.72 6.30 6.44
N ALA A 359 18.96 5.86 6.21
CA ALA A 359 19.70 6.20 5.00
C ALA A 359 18.96 5.71 3.74
N GLY A 360 18.52 4.45 3.74
CA GLY A 360 17.73 3.88 2.64
C GLY A 360 16.42 4.65 2.39
N LEU A 361 15.70 5.05 3.45
CA LEU A 361 14.46 5.84 3.33
C LEU A 361 14.74 7.23 2.73
N ASN A 362 15.80 7.90 3.14
CA ASN A 362 16.19 9.20 2.60
C ASN A 362 16.54 9.13 1.11
N ASP A 363 17.19 8.05 0.66
CA ASP A 363 17.51 7.84 -0.74
C ASP A 363 16.30 7.41 -1.57
N THR A 364 15.36 6.67 -0.98
CA THR A 364 14.21 6.08 -1.67
C THR A 364 13.05 7.05 -1.83
N ASN A 365 12.73 7.83 -0.80
CA ASN A 365 11.57 8.73 -0.81
C ASN A 365 11.53 9.70 -2.00
N PRO A 366 12.64 10.33 -2.42
CA PRO A 366 12.62 11.26 -3.58
C PRO A 366 12.27 10.62 -4.92
N VAL A 367 12.44 9.30 -5.05
CA VAL A 367 12.16 8.55 -6.28
C VAL A 367 10.90 7.69 -6.18
N THR A 368 10.18 7.82 -5.07
CA THR A 368 8.92 7.09 -4.83
C THR A 368 7.77 7.76 -5.55
N LYS A 369 7.10 7.02 -6.43
CA LYS A 369 5.93 7.50 -7.20
C LYS A 369 4.95 6.37 -7.49
N ALA A 370 3.71 6.73 -7.83
CA ALA A 370 2.71 5.76 -8.28
C ALA A 370 3.19 5.08 -9.58
N THR A 371 3.11 3.75 -9.61
CA THR A 371 3.55 2.92 -10.74
C THR A 371 2.43 2.08 -11.34
N ILE A 372 1.27 2.03 -10.70
CA ILE A 372 0.08 1.34 -11.23
C ILE A 372 -0.83 2.31 -11.97
N TRP A 373 -1.67 1.78 -12.83
CA TRP A 373 -2.63 2.55 -13.61
C TRP A 373 -3.89 2.86 -12.78
N ALA A 374 -4.08 4.12 -12.43
CA ALA A 374 -5.22 4.59 -11.62
C ALA A 374 -6.51 4.72 -12.43
N THR A 375 -7.05 3.60 -12.91
CA THR A 375 -8.35 3.51 -13.61
C THR A 375 -9.35 2.68 -12.80
N PRO A 376 -10.67 2.97 -12.86
CA PRO A 376 -11.69 2.15 -12.20
C PRO A 376 -11.68 0.67 -12.64
N GLN A 377 -11.24 0.39 -13.86
CA GLN A 377 -11.13 -0.96 -14.42
C GLN A 377 -9.85 -1.69 -14.00
N TRP A 378 -8.97 -1.04 -13.22
CA TRP A 378 -7.68 -1.60 -12.86
C TRP A 378 -7.73 -3.00 -12.23
N PRO A 379 -8.64 -3.34 -11.31
CA PRO A 379 -8.68 -4.68 -10.75
C PRO A 379 -8.82 -5.76 -11.82
N ASP A 380 -9.73 -5.59 -12.78
CA ASP A 380 -9.94 -6.56 -13.86
C ASP A 380 -8.75 -6.59 -14.83
N ILE A 381 -8.25 -5.41 -15.22
CA ILE A 381 -7.10 -5.28 -16.13
C ILE A 381 -5.84 -5.85 -15.47
N GLY A 382 -5.57 -5.46 -14.24
CA GLY A 382 -4.36 -5.88 -13.52
C GLY A 382 -4.37 -7.37 -13.18
N ASP A 383 -5.52 -7.95 -12.86
CA ASP A 383 -5.62 -9.38 -12.59
C ASP A 383 -5.46 -10.21 -13.88
N ASN A 384 -6.03 -9.79 -15.01
CA ASN A 384 -5.81 -10.42 -16.31
C ASN A 384 -4.33 -10.34 -16.74
N LEU A 385 -3.72 -9.15 -16.66
CA LEU A 385 -2.29 -8.97 -16.93
C LEU A 385 -1.43 -9.82 -15.98
N GLY A 386 -1.84 -9.96 -14.71
CA GLY A 386 -1.16 -10.78 -13.72
C GLY A 386 -1.09 -12.26 -14.12
N VAL A 387 -2.15 -12.79 -14.73
CA VAL A 387 -2.16 -14.16 -15.29
C VAL A 387 -1.14 -14.27 -16.41
N ALA A 388 -1.18 -13.37 -17.40
CA ALA A 388 -0.23 -13.37 -18.52
C ALA A 388 1.23 -13.29 -18.06
N LEU A 389 1.53 -12.43 -17.06
CA LEU A 389 2.88 -12.31 -16.50
C LEU A 389 3.32 -13.56 -15.73
N GLU A 390 2.43 -14.20 -14.95
CA GLU A 390 2.77 -15.45 -14.25
C GLU A 390 3.13 -16.56 -15.25
N GLU A 391 2.36 -16.69 -16.34
CA GLU A 391 2.63 -17.66 -17.40
C GLU A 391 3.98 -17.40 -18.08
N VAL A 392 4.32 -16.14 -18.32
CA VAL A 392 5.63 -15.74 -18.84
C VAL A 392 6.76 -16.06 -17.87
N PHE A 393 6.59 -15.80 -16.57
CA PHE A 393 7.63 -16.01 -15.55
C PHE A 393 7.84 -17.48 -15.23
N THR A 394 6.79 -18.29 -15.30
CA THR A 394 6.87 -19.76 -15.15
C THR A 394 7.42 -20.45 -16.40
N GLY A 395 7.39 -19.77 -17.56
CA GLY A 395 7.78 -20.32 -18.84
C GLY A 395 6.71 -21.17 -19.53
N THR A 396 5.47 -21.18 -19.00
CA THR A 396 4.32 -21.81 -19.65
C THR A 396 3.87 -21.05 -20.90
N GLN A 397 4.12 -19.73 -20.91
CA GLN A 397 4.02 -18.89 -22.11
C GLN A 397 5.40 -18.35 -22.50
N THR A 398 5.85 -18.64 -23.71
CA THR A 398 7.17 -18.24 -24.23
C THR A 398 7.09 -17.01 -25.14
N ASP A 399 5.95 -16.77 -25.79
CA ASP A 399 5.69 -15.56 -26.59
C ASP A 399 5.27 -14.41 -25.68
N VAL A 400 6.25 -13.64 -25.22
CA VAL A 400 6.04 -12.47 -24.33
C VAL A 400 5.21 -11.40 -25.04
N ARG A 401 5.44 -11.19 -26.32
CA ARG A 401 4.69 -10.20 -27.11
C ARG A 401 3.21 -10.58 -27.21
N GLY A 402 2.93 -11.82 -27.64
CA GLY A 402 1.56 -12.31 -27.75
C GLY A 402 0.81 -12.21 -26.39
N ALA A 403 1.45 -12.61 -25.29
CA ALA A 403 0.87 -12.50 -23.95
C ALA A 403 0.50 -11.06 -23.56
N LEU A 404 1.36 -10.08 -23.87
CA LEU A 404 1.09 -8.68 -23.59
C LEU A 404 0.07 -8.07 -24.57
N ASP A 405 0.05 -8.50 -25.82
CA ASP A 405 -0.94 -8.07 -26.82
C ASP A 405 -2.36 -8.53 -26.42
N ASP A 406 -2.51 -9.76 -25.98
CA ASP A 406 -3.79 -10.31 -25.49
C ASP A 406 -4.27 -9.56 -24.24
N ALA A 407 -3.38 -9.31 -23.28
CA ALA A 407 -3.70 -8.53 -22.08
C ALA A 407 -4.05 -7.07 -22.40
N ALA A 408 -3.39 -6.44 -23.38
CA ALA A 408 -3.71 -5.09 -23.81
C ALA A 408 -5.06 -5.02 -24.55
N GLN A 409 -5.41 -6.05 -25.34
CA GLN A 409 -6.73 -6.15 -25.96
C GLN A 409 -7.83 -6.31 -24.91
N TYR A 410 -7.61 -7.18 -23.91
CA TYR A 410 -8.53 -7.31 -22.78
C TYR A 410 -8.74 -5.97 -22.05
N ALA A 411 -7.67 -5.21 -21.84
CA ALA A 411 -7.77 -3.89 -21.20
C ALA A 411 -8.61 -2.90 -22.02
N LYS A 412 -8.47 -2.88 -23.35
CA LYS A 412 -9.31 -2.07 -24.25
C LYS A 412 -10.79 -2.42 -24.10
N ASP A 413 -11.10 -3.72 -24.09
CA ASP A 413 -12.47 -4.20 -23.99
C ASP A 413 -13.08 -3.86 -22.62
N ALA A 414 -12.32 -4.03 -21.54
CA ALA A 414 -12.74 -3.65 -20.18
C ALA A 414 -13.03 -2.15 -20.05
N MET A 415 -12.19 -1.29 -20.65
CA MET A 415 -12.39 0.16 -20.66
C MET A 415 -13.63 0.54 -21.49
N ALA A 416 -13.85 -0.07 -22.65
CA ALA A 416 -15.02 0.19 -23.47
C ALA A 416 -16.34 -0.21 -22.81
N HIS A 417 -16.34 -1.31 -22.04
CA HIS A 417 -17.52 -1.74 -21.26
C HIS A 417 -17.77 -0.83 -20.05
N GLY A 418 -16.71 -0.37 -19.39
CA GLY A 418 -16.82 0.57 -18.26
C GLY A 418 -17.32 1.98 -18.64
N ALA A 419 -17.07 2.41 -19.88
CA ALA A 419 -17.58 3.70 -20.39
C ALA A 419 -19.09 3.68 -20.72
N ARG A 420 -19.71 2.52 -20.78
CA ARG A 420 -21.16 2.34 -21.10
C ARG A 420 -22.06 2.25 -19.85
N LYS A 421 -21.48 2.22 -18.68
CA LYS A 421 -22.17 2.22 -17.38
C LYS A 421 -22.08 3.59 -16.73
#